data_0c5597144555ae4af8af23b969c5b06a
#
_entry.id   0c5597144555ae4af8af23b969c5b06a
#
_cell.length_a   1.000
_cell.length_b   1.000
_cell.length_c   1.000
_cell.angle_alpha   90.00
_cell.angle_beta   90.00
_cell.angle_gamma   90.00
#
_symmetry.space_group_name_H-M   'P 1'
#
loop_
_entity.id
_entity.type
_entity.pdbx_description
1 polymer ?
#
loop_
_entity_poly.entity_id
_entity_poly.type
_entity_poly.pdbx_seq_one_letter_code
_entity_poly.pdbx_strand_id
1 'polypeptide(L)'
;MTSLLPALHDGSGPAASREAVRFGEHSLTYAQLAAASDALAARLTGAGRVAVWATPTAETVVAVVAALRAGVPAVPLNPKSGTRELAHIVTDSAPSAVLAGAGDVLPPVLAALDRKDVDTAAAAADGVVFPEPSPESPALIVYTSGTTGPPKGAILPRRAIAASLDALADAWQWTGDDVLVHALPLFHVHGLILGVLGPLRLGGSVRHLGRFSTEGVARELSSGATMLFGVPTMYHRIAETLGTTAPAATELAEALAGARLLVSGSAALPVHDHERIAAATGRRVIERYGMTETLMNTGVRADGEPRPGTVGTPLRGVELRLVEEDGTPLGDPTAEDAVGEIQVRGPNLFAGYLNRPDATAAAFAEGGWFRTGDMAALDADGYVRIVGRKATDLIKSGGYKIGAGEIENALLDHPGVREAAVTGEPDPDLGERIVAWVVPADPAAPPTEAELADHVAALLAPHKRPRTVRYLEALPRNDMGKIMKRSLGA
;
A
#
# COMPACT_ATOMS: atom_id res chain seq x y z
N MET A 1 -11.68 -9.98 -24.40
CA MET A 1 -11.00 -9.78 -23.11
C MET A 1 -10.49 -8.35 -23.07
N THR A 2 -10.81 -7.58 -22.04
CA THR A 2 -10.37 -6.18 -21.95
C THR A 2 -8.88 -6.10 -21.64
N SER A 3 -8.16 -5.25 -22.37
CA SER A 3 -6.74 -4.93 -22.10
C SER A 3 -6.51 -4.51 -20.65
N LEU A 4 -5.28 -4.71 -20.15
CA LEU A 4 -4.89 -4.21 -18.82
C LEU A 4 -4.91 -2.68 -18.77
N LEU A 5 -4.50 -2.01 -19.86
CA LEU A 5 -4.45 -0.55 -19.98
C LEU A 5 -5.19 -0.08 -21.25
N PRO A 6 -6.53 -0.20 -21.28
CA PRO A 6 -7.31 0.07 -22.49
C PRO A 6 -7.16 1.51 -23.00
N ALA A 7 -7.04 2.49 -22.10
CA ALA A 7 -6.90 3.89 -22.47
C ALA A 7 -5.60 4.23 -23.24
N LEU A 8 -4.59 3.36 -23.17
CA LEU A 8 -3.34 3.52 -23.93
C LEU A 8 -3.39 2.91 -25.34
N HIS A 9 -4.44 2.12 -25.66
CA HIS A 9 -4.60 1.56 -27.02
C HIS A 9 -5.17 2.57 -28.02
N ASP A 10 -5.95 3.55 -27.55
CA ASP A 10 -6.59 4.56 -28.40
C ASP A 10 -5.71 5.81 -28.59
N GLY A 11 -4.42 5.61 -28.86
CA GLY A 11 -3.44 6.70 -29.01
C GLY A 11 -3.76 7.79 -30.06
N SER A 12 -4.91 7.68 -30.75
CA SER A 12 -5.42 8.65 -31.71
C SER A 12 -6.78 9.28 -31.31
N GLY A 13 -7.38 8.86 -30.20
CA GLY A 13 -8.69 9.34 -29.74
C GLY A 13 -8.63 10.69 -29.03
N PRO A 14 -9.79 11.27 -28.63
CA PRO A 14 -9.85 12.55 -27.90
C PRO A 14 -9.05 12.55 -26.58
N ALA A 15 -8.81 11.39 -26.00
CA ALA A 15 -7.99 11.22 -24.79
C ALA A 15 -6.47 11.32 -25.05
N ALA A 16 -6.01 11.24 -26.30
CA ALA A 16 -4.58 11.20 -26.64
C ALA A 16 -3.80 12.43 -26.15
N SER A 17 -4.41 13.61 -26.16
CA SER A 17 -3.80 14.86 -25.69
C SER A 17 -3.93 15.13 -24.20
N ARG A 18 -4.66 14.28 -23.45
CA ARG A 18 -4.80 14.43 -21.99
C ARG A 18 -3.49 14.08 -21.30
N GLU A 19 -3.19 14.80 -20.21
CA GLU A 19 -2.12 14.43 -19.28
C GLU A 19 -2.37 13.03 -18.73
N ALA A 20 -1.46 12.11 -18.94
CA ALA A 20 -1.51 10.78 -18.36
C ALA A 20 -0.74 10.73 -17.03
N VAL A 21 0.48 11.28 -17.05
CA VAL A 21 1.35 11.29 -15.86
C VAL A 21 2.11 12.62 -15.77
N ARG A 22 2.37 13.08 -14.53
CA ARG A 22 3.21 14.22 -14.24
C ARG A 22 4.11 13.97 -13.02
N PHE A 23 5.40 14.26 -13.17
CA PHE A 23 6.42 14.20 -12.14
C PHE A 23 7.15 15.55 -12.08
N GLY A 24 6.83 16.37 -11.07
CA GLY A 24 7.29 17.77 -11.04
C GLY A 24 6.83 18.53 -12.28
N GLU A 25 7.78 19.12 -13.03
CA GLU A 25 7.50 19.85 -14.28
C GLU A 25 7.42 18.93 -15.51
N HIS A 26 7.83 17.66 -15.39
CA HIS A 26 7.80 16.72 -16.51
C HIS A 26 6.47 16.00 -16.60
N SER A 27 5.75 16.19 -17.69
CA SER A 27 4.48 15.53 -17.96
C SER A 27 4.47 14.81 -19.31
N LEU A 28 3.71 13.73 -19.38
CA LEU A 28 3.44 13.00 -20.61
C LEU A 28 1.94 12.92 -20.83
N THR A 29 1.51 13.21 -22.05
CA THR A 29 0.15 12.89 -22.48
C THR A 29 0.01 11.39 -22.74
N TYR A 30 -1.23 10.90 -22.91
CA TYR A 30 -1.48 9.52 -23.28
C TYR A 30 -0.78 9.13 -24.59
N ALA A 31 -0.79 10.01 -25.59
CA ALA A 31 -0.08 9.77 -26.86
C ALA A 31 1.43 9.66 -26.67
N GLN A 32 2.02 10.56 -25.87
CA GLN A 32 3.46 10.53 -25.61
C GLN A 32 3.86 9.29 -24.80
N LEU A 33 3.09 8.96 -23.75
CA LEU A 33 3.32 7.77 -22.95
C LEU A 33 3.21 6.49 -23.80
N ALA A 34 2.20 6.40 -24.66
CA ALA A 34 2.04 5.27 -25.57
C ALA A 34 3.23 5.16 -26.52
N ALA A 35 3.61 6.26 -27.20
CA ALA A 35 4.72 6.27 -28.16
C ALA A 35 6.06 5.87 -27.52
N ALA A 36 6.41 6.47 -26.37
CA ALA A 36 7.64 6.14 -25.67
C ALA A 36 7.64 4.67 -25.17
N SER A 37 6.48 4.21 -24.67
CA SER A 37 6.34 2.82 -24.21
C SER A 37 6.42 1.83 -25.37
N ASP A 38 5.85 2.13 -26.54
CA ASP A 38 5.92 1.26 -27.71
C ASP A 38 7.34 1.18 -28.28
N ALA A 39 8.05 2.31 -28.33
CA ALA A 39 9.45 2.34 -28.76
C ALA A 39 10.35 1.45 -27.86
N LEU A 40 10.13 1.51 -26.55
CA LEU A 40 10.86 0.65 -25.62
C LEU A 40 10.38 -0.81 -25.68
N ALA A 41 9.07 -1.07 -25.78
CA ALA A 41 8.50 -2.41 -25.86
C ALA A 41 9.05 -3.22 -27.04
N ALA A 42 9.26 -2.58 -28.20
CA ALA A 42 9.89 -3.21 -29.36
C ALA A 42 11.29 -3.76 -29.05
N ARG A 43 12.04 -3.11 -28.13
CA ARG A 43 13.38 -3.54 -27.69
C ARG A 43 13.34 -4.62 -26.62
N LEU A 44 12.15 -4.94 -26.07
CA LEU A 44 11.92 -5.95 -25.02
C LEU A 44 11.34 -7.25 -25.56
N THR A 45 10.94 -7.29 -26.83
CA THR A 45 10.32 -8.49 -27.44
C THR A 45 11.24 -9.72 -27.26
N GLY A 46 10.70 -10.80 -26.70
CA GLY A 46 11.46 -12.03 -26.43
C GLY A 46 12.28 -12.02 -25.12
N ALA A 47 12.29 -10.93 -24.37
CA ALA A 47 12.88 -10.92 -23.03
C ALA A 47 12.06 -11.81 -22.06
N GLY A 48 12.74 -12.54 -21.19
CA GLY A 48 12.06 -13.36 -20.18
C GLY A 48 11.45 -12.54 -19.06
N ARG A 49 12.24 -11.65 -18.47
CA ARG A 49 11.87 -10.68 -17.41
C ARG A 49 12.78 -9.47 -17.50
N VAL A 50 12.31 -8.32 -17.05
CA VAL A 50 13.13 -7.11 -16.97
C VAL A 50 13.05 -6.48 -15.59
N ALA A 51 14.20 -6.06 -15.06
CA ALA A 51 14.24 -5.23 -13.88
C ALA A 51 13.89 -3.78 -14.25
N VAL A 52 13.18 -3.08 -13.39
CA VAL A 52 12.91 -1.64 -13.52
C VAL A 52 13.50 -0.95 -12.31
N TRP A 53 14.43 -0.02 -12.53
CA TRP A 53 14.97 0.83 -11.47
C TRP A 53 13.92 1.88 -11.09
N ALA A 54 13.10 1.57 -10.07
CA ALA A 54 11.84 2.25 -9.82
C ALA A 54 12.02 3.55 -9.02
N THR A 55 12.74 4.52 -9.60
CA THR A 55 12.76 5.90 -9.13
C THR A 55 11.40 6.57 -9.37
N PRO A 56 11.01 7.59 -8.57
CA PRO A 56 9.73 8.29 -8.76
C PRO A 56 9.79 9.27 -9.95
N THR A 57 9.83 8.72 -11.17
CA THR A 57 9.99 9.48 -12.42
C THR A 57 9.10 8.94 -13.55
N ALA A 58 8.93 9.71 -14.61
CA ALA A 58 8.17 9.30 -15.80
C ALA A 58 8.83 8.11 -16.51
N GLU A 59 10.16 8.00 -16.47
CA GLU A 59 10.93 6.89 -17.03
C GLU A 59 10.51 5.55 -16.39
N THR A 60 10.28 5.52 -15.08
CA THR A 60 9.78 4.31 -14.41
C THR A 60 8.41 3.91 -14.96
N VAL A 61 7.51 4.86 -15.20
CA VAL A 61 6.18 4.57 -15.74
C VAL A 61 6.30 4.05 -17.17
N VAL A 62 7.09 4.71 -18.03
CA VAL A 62 7.35 4.26 -19.42
C VAL A 62 7.95 2.85 -19.41
N ALA A 63 8.92 2.56 -18.54
CA ALA A 63 9.53 1.24 -18.40
C ALA A 63 8.52 0.14 -18.06
N VAL A 64 7.68 0.38 -17.05
CA VAL A 64 6.65 -0.59 -16.63
C VAL A 64 5.61 -0.78 -17.74
N VAL A 65 5.09 0.30 -18.32
CA VAL A 65 4.09 0.23 -19.39
C VAL A 65 4.66 -0.48 -20.60
N ALA A 66 5.91 -0.21 -20.99
CA ALA A 66 6.60 -0.89 -22.10
C ALA A 66 6.73 -2.41 -21.86
N ALA A 67 7.13 -2.80 -20.66
CA ALA A 67 7.20 -4.21 -20.30
C ALA A 67 5.82 -4.89 -20.37
N LEU A 68 4.77 -4.23 -19.84
CA LEU A 68 3.40 -4.72 -19.92
C LEU A 68 2.91 -4.86 -21.38
N ARG A 69 3.23 -3.91 -22.26
CA ARG A 69 2.88 -3.95 -23.68
C ARG A 69 3.63 -5.05 -24.42
N ALA A 70 4.91 -5.24 -24.12
CA ALA A 70 5.71 -6.32 -24.67
C ALA A 70 5.32 -7.72 -24.15
N GLY A 71 4.43 -7.83 -23.18
CA GLY A 71 4.08 -9.09 -22.51
C GLY A 71 5.21 -9.64 -21.63
N VAL A 72 6.14 -8.81 -21.20
CA VAL A 72 7.32 -9.15 -20.42
C VAL A 72 7.07 -8.78 -18.94
N PRO A 73 7.22 -9.71 -17.99
CA PRO A 73 7.06 -9.40 -16.58
C PRO A 73 8.11 -8.38 -16.10
N ALA A 74 7.66 -7.28 -15.49
CA ALA A 74 8.55 -6.30 -14.88
C ALA A 74 8.80 -6.60 -13.39
N VAL A 75 10.04 -6.41 -12.96
CA VAL A 75 10.49 -6.54 -11.57
C VAL A 75 10.88 -5.15 -11.08
N PRO A 76 9.99 -4.41 -10.42
CA PRO A 76 10.31 -3.08 -9.91
C PRO A 76 11.25 -3.20 -8.71
N LEU A 77 12.43 -2.59 -8.81
CA LEU A 77 13.48 -2.59 -7.80
C LEU A 77 13.43 -1.32 -6.97
N ASN A 78 13.56 -1.47 -5.65
CA ASN A 78 13.68 -0.33 -4.75
C ASN A 78 15.09 0.30 -4.85
N PRO A 79 15.22 1.57 -5.28
CA PRO A 79 16.52 2.25 -5.36
C PRO A 79 17.26 2.39 -4.03
N LYS A 80 16.56 2.19 -2.91
CA LYS A 80 17.12 2.26 -1.55
C LYS A 80 17.44 0.89 -0.96
N SER A 81 17.19 -0.21 -1.67
CA SER A 81 17.52 -1.54 -1.19
C SER A 81 19.02 -1.68 -0.95
N GLY A 82 19.36 -2.32 0.18
CA GLY A 82 20.74 -2.68 0.48
C GLY A 82 21.32 -3.68 -0.53
N THR A 83 22.64 -3.68 -0.68
CA THR A 83 23.34 -4.53 -1.67
C THR A 83 22.99 -6.01 -1.57
N ARG A 84 22.85 -6.55 -0.35
CA ARG A 84 22.50 -7.96 -0.14
C ARG A 84 21.09 -8.31 -0.58
N GLU A 85 20.13 -7.44 -0.27
CA GLU A 85 18.73 -7.60 -0.67
C GLU A 85 18.59 -7.52 -2.18
N LEU A 86 19.21 -6.50 -2.78
CA LEU A 86 19.18 -6.31 -4.23
C LEU A 86 19.86 -7.47 -4.97
N ALA A 87 20.97 -7.98 -4.48
CA ALA A 87 21.64 -9.15 -5.03
C ALA A 87 20.75 -10.40 -4.99
N HIS A 88 20.04 -10.60 -3.87
CA HIS A 88 19.05 -11.68 -3.76
C HIS A 88 17.94 -11.54 -4.80
N ILE A 89 17.31 -10.35 -4.90
CA ILE A 89 16.24 -10.09 -5.85
C ILE A 89 16.68 -10.34 -7.30
N VAL A 90 17.85 -9.84 -7.68
CA VAL A 90 18.40 -10.01 -9.03
C VAL A 90 18.70 -11.47 -9.34
N THR A 91 19.29 -12.19 -8.39
CA THR A 91 19.59 -13.62 -8.57
C THR A 91 18.32 -14.46 -8.68
N ASP A 92 17.34 -14.21 -7.82
CA ASP A 92 16.09 -14.99 -7.78
C ASP A 92 15.19 -14.68 -8.99
N SER A 93 15.06 -13.40 -9.38
CA SER A 93 14.23 -13.01 -10.52
C SER A 93 14.92 -13.21 -11.87
N ALA A 94 16.24 -13.30 -11.91
CA ALA A 94 17.05 -13.50 -13.11
C ALA A 94 16.58 -12.65 -14.32
N PRO A 95 16.54 -11.31 -14.20
CA PRO A 95 16.11 -10.45 -15.30
C PRO A 95 17.18 -10.43 -16.40
N SER A 96 16.75 -10.36 -17.67
CA SER A 96 17.66 -10.27 -18.82
C SER A 96 18.20 -8.87 -19.06
N ALA A 97 17.51 -7.84 -18.55
CA ALA A 97 17.88 -6.44 -18.70
C ALA A 97 17.44 -5.63 -17.50
N VAL A 98 18.02 -4.43 -17.34
CA VAL A 98 17.57 -3.40 -16.41
C VAL A 98 17.16 -2.15 -17.17
N LEU A 99 15.93 -1.66 -16.89
CA LEU A 99 15.37 -0.43 -17.43
C LEU A 99 15.58 0.69 -16.43
N ALA A 100 16.19 1.79 -16.83
CA ALA A 100 16.50 2.92 -15.96
C ALA A 100 16.50 4.24 -16.76
N GLY A 101 16.29 5.36 -16.10
CA GLY A 101 16.52 6.68 -16.70
C GLY A 101 18.00 6.86 -17.05
N ALA A 102 18.31 7.63 -18.09
CA ALA A 102 19.68 7.85 -18.53
C ALA A 102 20.58 8.45 -17.43
N GLY A 103 19.99 9.26 -16.53
CA GLY A 103 20.68 9.86 -15.38
C GLY A 103 20.80 8.98 -14.15
N ASP A 104 20.17 7.79 -14.14
CA ASP A 104 20.19 6.93 -12.97
C ASP A 104 21.56 6.27 -12.77
N VAL A 105 22.07 6.33 -11.55
CA VAL A 105 23.28 5.61 -11.12
C VAL A 105 22.86 4.25 -10.57
N LEU A 106 23.20 3.19 -11.32
CA LEU A 106 22.88 1.82 -10.92
C LEU A 106 23.97 1.23 -10.02
N PRO A 107 23.59 0.50 -8.95
CA PRO A 107 24.55 -0.18 -8.09
C PRO A 107 25.26 -1.32 -8.85
N PRO A 108 26.52 -1.69 -8.44
CA PRO A 108 27.35 -2.67 -9.14
C PRO A 108 26.67 -4.02 -9.39
N VAL A 109 25.75 -4.43 -8.53
CA VAL A 109 25.02 -5.72 -8.68
C VAL A 109 24.18 -5.75 -9.96
N LEU A 110 23.80 -4.60 -10.52
CA LEU A 110 23.06 -4.50 -11.78
C LEU A 110 23.97 -4.32 -13.01
N ALA A 111 25.28 -4.16 -12.82
CA ALA A 111 26.22 -3.90 -13.90
C ALA A 111 26.38 -5.07 -14.90
N ALA A 112 26.02 -6.29 -14.49
CA ALA A 112 26.04 -7.47 -15.35
C ALA A 112 24.81 -7.58 -16.27
N LEU A 113 23.76 -6.80 -16.00
CA LEU A 113 22.54 -6.78 -16.81
C LEU A 113 22.70 -5.86 -18.00
N ASP A 114 22.04 -6.21 -19.11
CA ASP A 114 21.91 -5.32 -20.26
C ASP A 114 21.09 -4.07 -19.87
N ARG A 115 21.78 -2.94 -19.70
CA ARG A 115 21.12 -1.67 -19.38
C ARG A 115 20.42 -1.12 -20.63
N LYS A 116 19.14 -0.82 -20.48
CA LYS A 116 18.34 -0.10 -21.48
C LYS A 116 17.88 1.23 -20.88
N ASP A 117 18.44 2.31 -21.42
CA ASP A 117 17.98 3.64 -21.04
C ASP A 117 16.58 3.90 -21.58
N VAL A 118 15.73 4.45 -20.70
CA VAL A 118 14.36 4.82 -20.99
C VAL A 118 14.34 6.26 -21.50
N ASP A 119 13.88 6.44 -22.72
CA ASP A 119 13.68 7.75 -23.31
C ASP A 119 12.18 8.07 -23.37
N THR A 120 11.75 9.06 -22.60
CA THR A 120 10.36 9.51 -22.54
C THR A 120 9.91 10.31 -23.77
N ALA A 121 10.86 10.78 -24.61
CA ALA A 121 10.60 11.47 -25.86
C ALA A 121 10.68 10.56 -27.09
N ALA A 122 11.01 9.27 -26.91
CA ALA A 122 11.12 8.32 -28.00
C ALA A 122 9.78 8.20 -28.76
N ALA A 123 9.87 8.07 -30.07
CA ALA A 123 8.74 7.76 -30.93
C ALA A 123 8.76 6.28 -31.33
N ALA A 124 7.61 5.65 -31.32
CA ALA A 124 7.45 4.30 -31.85
C ALA A 124 7.63 4.35 -33.38
N ALA A 125 8.18 3.27 -33.96
CA ALA A 125 8.13 3.08 -35.41
C ALA A 125 6.68 2.86 -35.86
N ASP A 126 6.32 3.40 -37.01
CA ASP A 126 4.97 3.24 -37.55
C ASP A 126 4.60 1.76 -37.74
N GLY A 127 3.38 1.41 -37.34
CA GLY A 127 2.81 0.08 -37.59
C GLY A 127 3.22 -1.01 -36.57
N VAL A 128 3.93 -0.71 -35.51
CA VAL A 128 4.20 -1.69 -34.42
C VAL A 128 2.95 -1.92 -33.60
N VAL A 129 2.43 -3.13 -33.66
CA VAL A 129 1.27 -3.57 -32.85
C VAL A 129 1.71 -4.69 -31.92
N PHE A 130 1.45 -4.52 -30.62
CA PHE A 130 1.68 -5.56 -29.63
C PHE A 130 0.36 -6.30 -29.37
N PRO A 131 0.31 -7.64 -29.54
CA PRO A 131 -0.88 -8.41 -29.16
C PRO A 131 -1.09 -8.32 -27.64
N GLU A 132 -2.36 -8.19 -27.22
CA GLU A 132 -2.67 -8.20 -25.78
C GLU A 132 -2.32 -9.56 -25.19
N PRO A 133 -1.44 -9.62 -24.19
CA PRO A 133 -1.07 -10.88 -23.54
C PRO A 133 -2.24 -11.51 -22.79
N SER A 134 -2.18 -12.84 -22.58
CA SER A 134 -3.19 -13.56 -21.80
C SER A 134 -3.42 -12.94 -20.43
N PRO A 135 -4.65 -12.92 -19.90
CA PRO A 135 -4.94 -12.49 -18.53
C PRO A 135 -4.14 -13.25 -17.45
N GLU A 136 -3.78 -14.49 -17.71
CA GLU A 136 -2.97 -15.30 -16.78
C GLU A 136 -1.46 -15.04 -16.91
N SER A 137 -1.02 -14.30 -17.93
CA SER A 137 0.39 -13.95 -18.08
C SER A 137 0.85 -13.10 -16.90
N PRO A 138 2.05 -13.38 -16.34
CA PRO A 138 2.66 -12.52 -15.35
C PRO A 138 2.85 -11.10 -15.87
N ALA A 139 2.40 -10.11 -15.13
CA ALA A 139 2.56 -8.68 -15.43
C ALA A 139 3.72 -8.09 -14.63
N LEU A 140 3.70 -8.31 -13.33
CA LEU A 140 4.70 -7.81 -12.38
C LEU A 140 5.17 -8.94 -11.46
N ILE A 141 6.41 -8.84 -11.01
CA ILE A 141 6.94 -9.65 -9.90
C ILE A 141 7.38 -8.66 -8.83
N VAL A 142 6.61 -8.57 -7.75
CA VAL A 142 6.84 -7.62 -6.67
C VAL A 142 7.42 -8.37 -5.47
N TYR A 143 8.61 -7.96 -5.03
CA TYR A 143 9.25 -8.58 -3.86
C TYR A 143 8.69 -8.05 -2.56
N THR A 144 8.35 -8.96 -1.65
CA THR A 144 7.85 -8.65 -0.32
C THR A 144 8.94 -8.90 0.70
N SER A 145 9.11 -7.98 1.65
CA SER A 145 9.90 -8.23 2.84
C SER A 145 9.16 -9.25 3.72
N GLY A 146 9.40 -10.53 3.48
CA GLY A 146 8.80 -11.59 4.29
C GLY A 146 9.07 -11.39 5.78
N THR A 147 8.10 -11.74 6.63
CA THR A 147 8.27 -11.70 8.10
C THR A 147 9.34 -12.69 8.58
N THR A 148 9.68 -13.67 7.75
CA THR A 148 10.68 -14.71 8.04
C THR A 148 11.48 -15.04 6.77
N GLY A 149 12.77 -14.71 6.77
CA GLY A 149 13.69 -15.06 5.68
C GLY A 149 13.81 -13.99 4.58
N PRO A 150 14.53 -14.31 3.48
CA PRO A 150 14.77 -13.38 2.38
C PRO A 150 13.45 -13.00 1.67
N PRO A 151 13.42 -11.84 0.99
CA PRO A 151 12.26 -11.41 0.22
C PRO A 151 11.79 -12.45 -0.80
N LYS A 152 10.49 -12.57 -0.99
CA LYS A 152 9.87 -13.47 -1.98
C LYS A 152 9.21 -12.67 -3.10
N GLY A 153 9.45 -13.06 -4.35
CA GLY A 153 8.82 -12.44 -5.51
C GLY A 153 7.39 -12.95 -5.70
N ALA A 154 6.39 -12.11 -5.45
CA ALA A 154 4.99 -12.42 -5.74
C ALA A 154 4.70 -12.20 -7.22
N ILE A 155 4.25 -13.22 -7.93
CA ILE A 155 3.91 -13.15 -9.35
C ILE A 155 2.48 -12.63 -9.49
N LEU A 156 2.33 -11.43 -10.00
CA LEU A 156 1.03 -10.78 -10.21
C LEU A 156 0.59 -10.95 -11.67
N PRO A 157 -0.42 -11.76 -11.97
CA PRO A 157 -0.94 -11.91 -13.31
C PRO A 157 -1.78 -10.70 -13.71
N ARG A 158 -1.93 -10.47 -15.00
CA ARG A 158 -2.68 -9.33 -15.56
C ARG A 158 -4.12 -9.30 -15.04
N ARG A 159 -4.77 -10.49 -14.93
CA ARG A 159 -6.14 -10.59 -14.38
C ARG A 159 -6.26 -10.05 -12.96
N ALA A 160 -5.27 -10.33 -12.11
CA ALA A 160 -5.33 -9.92 -10.72
C ALA A 160 -5.27 -8.40 -10.59
N ILE A 161 -4.37 -7.77 -11.35
CA ILE A 161 -4.27 -6.31 -11.38
C ILE A 161 -5.55 -5.69 -11.93
N ALA A 162 -6.06 -6.20 -13.06
CA ALA A 162 -7.29 -5.69 -13.67
C ALA A 162 -8.49 -5.84 -12.74
N ALA A 163 -8.70 -7.02 -12.16
CA ALA A 163 -9.83 -7.28 -11.25
C ALA A 163 -9.79 -6.39 -10.00
N SER A 164 -8.60 -6.20 -9.41
CA SER A 164 -8.45 -5.34 -8.25
C SER A 164 -8.72 -3.87 -8.57
N LEU A 165 -8.21 -3.36 -9.70
CA LEU A 165 -8.44 -1.97 -10.11
C LEU A 165 -9.90 -1.73 -10.49
N ASP A 166 -10.57 -2.68 -11.18
CA ASP A 166 -12.00 -2.57 -11.52
C ASP A 166 -12.89 -2.61 -10.28
N ALA A 167 -12.52 -3.43 -9.28
CA ALA A 167 -13.25 -3.49 -8.01
C ALA A 167 -13.11 -2.20 -7.20
N LEU A 168 -11.93 -1.58 -7.22
CA LEU A 168 -11.70 -0.27 -6.61
C LEU A 168 -12.39 0.86 -7.39
N ALA A 169 -12.43 0.79 -8.72
CA ALA A 169 -13.16 1.75 -9.55
C ALA A 169 -14.65 1.75 -9.20
N ASP A 170 -15.24 0.57 -9.01
CA ASP A 170 -16.61 0.42 -8.53
C ASP A 170 -16.79 1.01 -7.12
N ALA A 171 -15.95 0.58 -6.16
CA ALA A 171 -16.08 1.00 -4.76
C ALA A 171 -15.87 2.51 -4.57
N TRP A 172 -14.98 3.11 -5.33
CA TRP A 172 -14.60 4.51 -5.20
C TRP A 172 -15.26 5.44 -6.22
N GLN A 173 -16.13 4.90 -7.09
CA GLN A 173 -16.71 5.62 -8.22
C GLN A 173 -15.62 6.34 -9.03
N TRP A 174 -14.49 5.66 -9.19
CA TRP A 174 -13.29 6.18 -9.82
C TRP A 174 -13.42 6.13 -11.33
N THR A 175 -13.18 7.25 -11.97
CA THR A 175 -13.40 7.43 -13.41
C THR A 175 -12.17 8.01 -14.10
N GLY A 176 -12.24 8.11 -15.43
CA GLY A 176 -11.23 8.77 -16.23
C GLY A 176 -11.14 10.28 -16.05
N ASP A 177 -12.08 10.91 -15.36
CA ASP A 177 -12.02 12.35 -15.09
C ASP A 177 -11.23 12.67 -13.80
N ASP A 178 -10.86 11.64 -13.05
CA ASP A 178 -10.09 11.82 -11.82
C ASP A 178 -8.61 12.09 -12.10
N VAL A 179 -8.07 13.01 -11.31
CA VAL A 179 -6.64 13.31 -11.24
C VAL A 179 -6.14 12.93 -9.86
N LEU A 180 -5.31 11.89 -9.80
CA LEU A 180 -4.76 11.36 -8.57
C LEU A 180 -3.43 12.02 -8.24
N VAL A 181 -3.28 12.54 -7.01
CA VAL A 181 -1.99 12.97 -6.48
C VAL A 181 -1.48 11.98 -5.44
N HIS A 182 -0.19 11.67 -5.46
CA HIS A 182 0.49 10.88 -4.44
C HIS A 182 2.02 11.07 -4.44
N ALA A 183 2.68 10.55 -3.38
CA ALA A 183 4.13 10.51 -3.24
C ALA A 183 4.62 9.09 -2.86
N LEU A 184 3.88 8.07 -3.28
CA LEU A 184 4.14 6.68 -2.89
C LEU A 184 5.23 6.06 -3.77
N PRO A 185 6.06 5.15 -3.21
CA PRO A 185 7.11 4.48 -3.96
C PRO A 185 6.57 3.64 -5.13
N LEU A 186 7.24 3.71 -6.29
CA LEU A 186 6.82 3.02 -7.52
C LEU A 186 7.29 1.56 -7.61
N PHE A 187 7.92 1.03 -6.58
CA PHE A 187 8.28 -0.39 -6.46
C PHE A 187 7.30 -1.19 -5.58
N HIS A 188 6.23 -0.55 -5.08
CA HIS A 188 5.19 -1.18 -4.29
C HIS A 188 3.82 -1.12 -4.96
N VAL A 189 2.98 -2.10 -4.62
CA VAL A 189 1.59 -2.22 -5.10
C VAL A 189 0.82 -0.90 -4.97
N HIS A 190 0.90 -0.24 -3.81
CA HIS A 190 0.15 0.99 -3.56
C HIS A 190 0.55 2.13 -4.51
N GLY A 191 1.85 2.39 -4.67
CA GLY A 191 2.31 3.48 -5.54
C GLY A 191 2.25 3.12 -7.02
N LEU A 192 2.65 1.89 -7.39
CA LEU A 192 2.74 1.51 -8.79
C LEU A 192 1.39 1.04 -9.35
N ILE A 193 0.75 0.06 -8.69
CA ILE A 193 -0.47 -0.54 -9.25
C ILE A 193 -1.66 0.39 -9.02
N LEU A 194 -1.93 0.78 -7.77
CA LEU A 194 -3.04 1.67 -7.50
C LEU A 194 -2.76 3.11 -7.96
N GLY A 195 -1.56 3.61 -7.65
CA GLY A 195 -1.20 5.01 -7.87
C GLY A 195 -0.90 5.38 -9.32
N VAL A 196 -0.41 4.42 -10.13
CA VAL A 196 -0.07 4.68 -11.56
C VAL A 196 -0.97 3.88 -12.49
N LEU A 197 -0.97 2.53 -12.37
CA LEU A 197 -1.76 1.71 -13.30
C LEU A 197 -3.27 1.91 -13.13
N GLY A 198 -3.75 2.28 -11.93
CA GLY A 198 -5.15 2.60 -11.67
C GLY A 198 -5.66 3.76 -12.54
N PRO A 199 -5.11 4.99 -12.42
CA PRO A 199 -5.47 6.09 -13.30
C PRO A 199 -5.35 5.73 -14.79
N LEU A 200 -4.23 5.12 -15.18
CA LEU A 200 -3.98 4.76 -16.58
C LEU A 200 -4.98 3.72 -17.13
N ARG A 201 -5.47 2.80 -16.31
CA ARG A 201 -6.51 1.84 -16.69
C ARG A 201 -7.83 2.53 -17.01
N LEU A 202 -8.18 3.55 -16.20
CA LEU A 202 -9.48 4.23 -16.28
C LEU A 202 -9.45 5.45 -17.24
N GLY A 203 -8.29 5.84 -17.74
CA GLY A 203 -8.14 7.02 -18.59
C GLY A 203 -8.02 8.33 -17.83
N GLY A 204 -7.74 8.27 -16.52
CA GLY A 204 -7.47 9.42 -15.65
C GLY A 204 -6.04 9.90 -15.71
N SER A 205 -5.62 10.72 -14.74
CA SER A 205 -4.26 11.26 -14.65
C SER A 205 -3.64 10.98 -13.30
N VAL A 206 -2.30 10.86 -13.26
CA VAL A 206 -1.54 10.81 -12.01
C VAL A 206 -0.52 11.94 -11.95
N ARG A 207 -0.46 12.62 -10.80
CA ARG A 207 0.52 13.64 -10.45
C ARG A 207 1.33 13.17 -9.27
N HIS A 208 2.58 12.83 -9.51
CA HIS A 208 3.48 12.32 -8.49
C HIS A 208 4.35 13.43 -7.92
N LEU A 209 4.28 13.62 -6.60
CA LEU A 209 5.01 14.70 -5.91
C LEU A 209 6.53 14.48 -5.79
N GLY A 210 7.03 13.29 -6.20
CA GLY A 210 8.41 12.91 -5.92
C GLY A 210 8.63 12.67 -4.43
N ARG A 211 8.61 13.74 -3.64
CA ARG A 211 8.66 13.72 -2.18
C ARG A 211 7.38 14.30 -1.58
N PHE A 212 6.88 13.67 -0.54
CA PHE A 212 5.68 14.16 0.16
C PHE A 212 5.96 15.48 0.88
N SER A 213 5.07 16.46 0.67
CA SER A 213 4.92 17.65 1.51
C SER A 213 3.45 18.09 1.52
N THR A 214 3.01 18.73 2.60
CA THR A 214 1.65 19.25 2.75
C THR A 214 1.36 20.39 1.78
N GLU A 215 2.36 21.23 1.50
CA GLU A 215 2.30 22.31 0.50
C GLU A 215 2.16 21.74 -0.92
N GLY A 216 2.88 20.64 -1.22
CA GLY A 216 2.76 19.94 -2.50
C GLY A 216 1.36 19.38 -2.70
N VAL A 217 0.77 18.76 -1.66
CA VAL A 217 -0.60 18.26 -1.68
C VAL A 217 -1.58 19.42 -1.90
N ALA A 218 -1.48 20.51 -1.15
CA ALA A 218 -2.36 21.67 -1.27
C ALA A 218 -2.31 22.25 -2.69
N ARG A 219 -1.09 22.45 -3.24
CA ARG A 219 -0.89 22.97 -4.60
C ARG A 219 -1.55 22.12 -5.67
N GLU A 220 -1.35 20.78 -5.64
CA GLU A 220 -1.90 19.91 -6.67
C GLU A 220 -3.42 19.77 -6.57
N LEU A 221 -3.98 19.70 -5.36
CA LEU A 221 -5.44 19.68 -5.18
C LEU A 221 -6.08 21.01 -5.62
N SER A 222 -5.48 22.15 -5.26
CA SER A 222 -5.95 23.47 -5.73
C SER A 222 -5.82 23.67 -7.23
N SER A 223 -4.92 22.93 -7.90
CA SER A 223 -4.75 22.94 -9.36
C SER A 223 -5.54 21.87 -10.10
N GLY A 224 -6.57 21.30 -9.46
CA GLY A 224 -7.54 20.42 -10.09
C GLY A 224 -7.30 18.92 -9.89
N ALA A 225 -6.40 18.51 -9.00
CA ALA A 225 -6.39 17.12 -8.58
C ALA A 225 -7.64 16.82 -7.73
N THR A 226 -8.20 15.61 -7.91
CA THR A 226 -9.47 15.21 -7.30
C THR A 226 -9.30 14.17 -6.20
N MET A 227 -8.16 13.48 -6.19
CA MET A 227 -7.90 12.36 -5.28
C MET A 227 -6.50 12.45 -4.67
N LEU A 228 -6.38 12.03 -3.41
CA LEU A 228 -5.10 11.88 -2.72
C LEU A 228 -4.95 10.44 -2.21
N PHE A 229 -3.87 9.75 -2.62
CA PHE A 229 -3.46 8.49 -2.00
C PHE A 229 -2.25 8.70 -1.09
N GLY A 230 -2.37 8.20 0.13
CA GLY A 230 -1.31 8.31 1.14
C GLY A 230 -1.22 7.09 2.05
N VAL A 231 -0.28 7.18 2.96
CA VAL A 231 -0.10 6.25 4.08
C VAL A 231 -0.35 7.00 5.38
N PRO A 232 -0.59 6.32 6.52
CA PRO A 232 -0.91 6.99 7.79
C PRO A 232 0.07 8.08 8.18
N THR A 233 1.37 7.88 7.98
CA THR A 233 2.39 8.91 8.30
C THR A 233 2.27 10.20 7.46
N MET A 234 1.73 10.12 6.25
CA MET A 234 1.44 11.29 5.42
C MET A 234 0.20 12.01 5.94
N TYR A 235 -0.86 11.28 6.26
CA TYR A 235 -2.08 11.82 6.85
C TYR A 235 -1.87 12.40 8.26
N HIS A 236 -1.01 11.78 9.05
CA HIS A 236 -0.58 12.34 10.33
C HIS A 236 0.05 13.73 10.16
N ARG A 237 1.00 13.90 9.22
CA ARG A 237 1.58 15.23 8.92
C ARG A 237 0.56 16.23 8.40
N ILE A 238 -0.43 15.78 7.62
CA ILE A 238 -1.57 16.61 7.22
C ILE A 238 -2.34 17.05 8.46
N ALA A 239 -2.69 16.11 9.36
CA ALA A 239 -3.43 16.39 10.59
C ALA A 239 -2.66 17.34 11.52
N GLU A 240 -1.33 17.18 11.65
CA GLU A 240 -0.47 18.09 12.39
C GLU A 240 -0.50 19.52 11.80
N THR A 241 -0.34 19.64 10.47
CA THR A 241 -0.39 20.95 9.78
C THR A 241 -1.75 21.63 9.99
N LEU A 242 -2.84 20.88 9.85
CA LEU A 242 -4.22 21.39 10.06
C LEU A 242 -4.48 21.83 11.51
N GLY A 243 -3.74 21.28 12.48
CA GLY A 243 -3.83 21.70 13.89
C GLY A 243 -3.11 23.01 14.21
N THR A 244 -2.45 23.65 13.24
CA THR A 244 -1.75 24.92 13.44
C THR A 244 -2.59 26.12 13.02
N THR A 245 -2.17 27.34 13.41
CA THR A 245 -2.78 28.61 12.97
C THR A 245 -2.02 29.24 11.79
N ALA A 246 -1.10 28.52 11.16
CA ALA A 246 -0.31 29.02 10.04
C ALA A 246 -1.20 29.18 8.77
N PRO A 247 -0.93 30.15 7.88
CA PRO A 247 -1.65 30.31 6.61
C PRO A 247 -1.70 29.02 5.78
N ALA A 248 -0.62 28.23 5.78
CA ALA A 248 -0.52 26.94 5.11
C ALA A 248 -1.58 25.93 5.60
N ALA A 249 -2.05 26.02 6.85
CA ALA A 249 -3.11 25.16 7.36
C ALA A 249 -4.46 25.48 6.69
N THR A 250 -4.76 26.76 6.48
CA THR A 250 -6.00 27.19 5.79
C THR A 250 -5.98 26.76 4.32
N GLU A 251 -4.86 27.00 3.62
CA GLU A 251 -4.69 26.58 2.22
C GLU A 251 -4.84 25.06 2.06
N LEU A 252 -4.23 24.30 2.97
CA LEU A 252 -4.33 22.84 2.97
C LEU A 252 -5.77 22.37 3.26
N ALA A 253 -6.45 23.00 4.22
CA ALA A 253 -7.83 22.67 4.58
C ALA A 253 -8.77 22.89 3.40
N GLU A 254 -8.68 24.04 2.73
CA GLU A 254 -9.47 24.39 1.55
C GLU A 254 -9.21 23.42 0.39
N ALA A 255 -7.93 23.11 0.12
CA ALA A 255 -7.54 22.17 -0.92
C ALA A 255 -8.11 20.77 -0.66
N LEU A 256 -7.98 20.26 0.57
CA LEU A 256 -8.53 18.95 0.95
C LEU A 256 -10.05 18.94 0.94
N ALA A 257 -10.72 20.02 1.35
CA ALA A 257 -12.18 20.15 1.27
C ALA A 257 -12.69 20.04 -0.17
N GLY A 258 -11.92 20.51 -1.15
CA GLY A 258 -12.21 20.36 -2.59
C GLY A 258 -11.95 18.95 -3.13
N ALA A 259 -11.17 18.12 -2.47
CA ALA A 259 -10.89 16.78 -2.93
C ALA A 259 -12.14 15.88 -2.91
N ARG A 260 -12.31 15.07 -3.94
CA ARG A 260 -13.39 14.08 -4.01
C ARG A 260 -13.12 12.86 -3.11
N LEU A 261 -11.88 12.42 -3.05
CA LEU A 261 -11.51 11.20 -2.34
C LEU A 261 -10.12 11.29 -1.69
N LEU A 262 -10.06 10.96 -0.41
CA LEU A 262 -8.83 10.83 0.37
C LEU A 262 -8.68 9.37 0.81
N VAL A 263 -7.61 8.68 0.39
CA VAL A 263 -7.42 7.24 0.64
C VAL A 263 -6.15 6.98 1.43
N SER A 264 -6.28 6.28 2.55
CA SER A 264 -5.16 5.77 3.35
C SER A 264 -5.04 4.25 3.24
N GLY A 265 -3.83 3.74 3.41
CA GLY A 265 -3.61 2.31 3.49
C GLY A 265 -2.17 1.94 3.81
N SER A 266 -1.87 0.64 3.80
CA SER A 266 -0.61 0.00 4.22
C SER A 266 -0.42 -0.13 5.74
N ALA A 267 -1.15 0.61 6.56
CA ALA A 267 -1.30 0.47 8.00
C ALA A 267 -2.61 1.16 8.42
N ALA A 268 -3.05 0.95 9.66
CA ALA A 268 -4.22 1.65 10.21
C ALA A 268 -3.92 3.15 10.38
N LEU A 269 -4.89 3.98 10.03
CA LEU A 269 -4.85 5.42 10.31
C LEU A 269 -5.40 5.65 11.71
N PRO A 270 -4.66 6.36 12.61
CA PRO A 270 -5.14 6.69 13.95
C PRO A 270 -6.48 7.43 13.90
N VAL A 271 -7.38 7.09 14.81
CA VAL A 271 -8.74 7.66 14.86
C VAL A 271 -8.70 9.18 15.05
N HIS A 272 -7.80 9.67 15.91
CA HIS A 272 -7.64 11.11 16.14
C HIS A 272 -7.20 11.89 14.89
N ASP A 273 -6.39 11.29 14.00
CA ASP A 273 -6.01 11.91 12.74
C ASP A 273 -7.21 11.96 11.77
N HIS A 274 -8.01 10.89 11.72
CA HIS A 274 -9.29 10.89 11.00
C HIS A 274 -10.19 12.03 11.43
N GLU A 275 -10.40 12.17 12.75
CA GLU A 275 -11.30 13.18 13.33
C GLU A 275 -10.78 14.60 13.09
N ARG A 276 -9.48 14.82 13.26
CA ARG A 276 -8.86 16.12 13.03
C ARG A 276 -8.98 16.57 11.58
N ILE A 277 -8.72 15.67 10.63
CA ILE A 277 -8.87 15.96 9.20
C ILE A 277 -10.36 16.24 8.89
N ALA A 278 -11.27 15.41 9.38
CA ALA A 278 -12.69 15.59 9.15
C ALA A 278 -13.22 16.92 9.72
N ALA A 279 -12.79 17.28 10.92
CA ALA A 279 -13.19 18.55 11.56
C ALA A 279 -12.68 19.78 10.79
N ALA A 280 -11.44 19.73 10.28
CA ALA A 280 -10.84 20.86 9.56
C ALA A 280 -11.33 21.00 8.11
N THR A 281 -11.70 19.90 7.45
CA THR A 281 -11.94 19.88 5.99
C THR A 281 -13.36 19.48 5.60
N GLY A 282 -14.15 18.90 6.51
CA GLY A 282 -15.41 18.25 6.19
C GLY A 282 -15.26 16.96 5.38
N ARG A 283 -14.03 16.51 5.10
CA ARG A 283 -13.74 15.28 4.34
C ARG A 283 -13.26 14.18 5.27
N ARG A 284 -13.73 12.95 5.03
CA ARG A 284 -13.27 11.77 5.74
C ARG A 284 -12.27 11.02 4.87
N VAL A 285 -11.18 10.58 5.49
CA VAL A 285 -10.24 9.66 4.84
C VAL A 285 -10.88 8.28 4.81
N ILE A 286 -10.84 7.59 3.69
CA ILE A 286 -11.28 6.20 3.59
C ILE A 286 -10.08 5.27 3.63
N GLU A 287 -10.27 4.10 4.23
CA GLU A 287 -9.23 3.10 4.35
C GLU A 287 -9.53 1.90 3.46
N ARG A 288 -8.47 1.19 3.12
CA ARG A 288 -8.54 -0.07 2.39
C ARG A 288 -7.49 -1.04 2.93
N TYR A 289 -7.74 -2.33 2.78
CA TYR A 289 -6.83 -3.39 3.18
C TYR A 289 -6.48 -4.27 2.00
N GLY A 290 -5.22 -4.63 1.95
CA GLY A 290 -4.66 -5.55 0.98
C GLY A 290 -3.17 -5.76 1.21
N MET A 291 -2.60 -6.67 0.46
CA MET A 291 -1.19 -7.02 0.51
C MET A 291 -0.70 -7.36 -0.90
N THR A 292 0.59 -7.55 -1.08
CA THR A 292 1.15 -7.80 -2.42
C THR A 292 0.51 -9.02 -3.08
N GLU A 293 0.31 -10.09 -2.34
CA GLU A 293 -0.19 -11.38 -2.82
C GLU A 293 -1.68 -11.35 -3.22
N THR A 294 -2.44 -10.43 -2.66
CA THR A 294 -3.89 -10.35 -2.87
C THR A 294 -4.35 -9.04 -3.49
N LEU A 295 -3.42 -8.11 -3.73
CA LEU A 295 -3.78 -6.75 -4.07
C LEU A 295 -4.78 -6.19 -3.04
N MET A 296 -5.96 -5.71 -3.46
CA MET A 296 -6.94 -5.16 -2.51
C MET A 296 -8.04 -6.17 -2.19
N ASN A 297 -8.28 -6.35 -0.90
CA ASN A 297 -9.28 -7.29 -0.37
C ASN A 297 -10.55 -6.56 0.05
N THR A 298 -10.38 -5.46 0.80
CA THR A 298 -11.49 -4.66 1.33
C THR A 298 -11.26 -3.18 1.05
N GLY A 299 -12.31 -2.40 1.11
CA GLY A 299 -12.26 -0.95 1.01
C GLY A 299 -13.54 -0.31 1.51
N VAL A 300 -13.40 0.86 2.09
CA VAL A 300 -14.55 1.73 2.37
C VAL A 300 -15.03 2.28 1.03
N ARG A 301 -16.33 2.18 0.76
CA ARG A 301 -16.93 2.69 -0.46
C ARG A 301 -17.05 4.22 -0.41
N ALA A 302 -16.94 4.88 -1.57
CA ALA A 302 -17.10 6.34 -1.67
C ALA A 302 -18.54 6.82 -1.34
N ASP A 303 -19.52 5.93 -1.57
CA ASP A 303 -20.94 6.14 -1.24
C ASP A 303 -21.33 5.47 0.09
N GLY A 304 -20.37 4.86 0.79
CA GLY A 304 -20.57 4.21 2.09
C GLY A 304 -20.31 5.13 3.27
N GLU A 305 -20.54 4.61 4.47
CA GLU A 305 -20.23 5.29 5.72
C GLU A 305 -18.77 5.01 6.13
N PRO A 306 -17.87 5.99 6.15
CA PRO A 306 -16.52 5.81 6.69
C PRO A 306 -16.58 5.57 8.20
N ARG A 307 -16.08 4.41 8.65
CA ARG A 307 -15.98 4.04 10.06
C ARG A 307 -14.50 4.01 10.45
N PRO A 308 -14.01 5.01 11.20
CA PRO A 308 -12.63 5.03 11.68
C PRO A 308 -12.25 3.72 12.38
N GLY A 309 -11.03 3.23 12.11
CA GLY A 309 -10.54 1.94 12.66
C GLY A 309 -11.03 0.70 11.90
N THR A 310 -11.79 0.87 10.79
CA THR A 310 -12.16 -0.22 9.90
C THR A 310 -11.57 -0.02 8.49
N VAL A 311 -11.44 -1.10 7.77
CA VAL A 311 -10.94 -1.09 6.39
C VAL A 311 -12.03 -1.40 5.35
N GLY A 312 -13.29 -1.14 5.71
CA GLY A 312 -14.45 -1.35 4.86
C GLY A 312 -14.88 -2.81 4.73
N THR A 313 -15.60 -3.09 3.67
CA THR A 313 -16.16 -4.42 3.36
C THR A 313 -15.40 -5.06 2.20
N PRO A 314 -15.54 -6.39 1.97
CA PRO A 314 -14.93 -7.06 0.82
C PRO A 314 -15.27 -6.38 -0.49
N LEU A 315 -14.26 -6.19 -1.34
CA LEU A 315 -14.42 -5.61 -2.67
C LEU A 315 -15.14 -6.59 -3.61
N ARG A 316 -15.74 -6.08 -4.67
CA ARG A 316 -16.46 -6.89 -5.67
C ARG A 316 -15.57 -8.02 -6.22
N GLY A 317 -16.05 -9.25 -6.11
CA GLY A 317 -15.35 -10.45 -6.56
C GLY A 317 -14.37 -11.03 -5.54
N VAL A 318 -14.19 -10.40 -4.39
CA VAL A 318 -13.38 -10.91 -3.29
C VAL A 318 -14.28 -11.58 -2.27
N GLU A 319 -14.04 -12.86 -2.03
CA GLU A 319 -14.62 -13.59 -0.92
C GLU A 319 -13.67 -13.49 0.28
N LEU A 320 -14.21 -13.21 1.46
CA LEU A 320 -13.48 -13.11 2.70
C LEU A 320 -14.17 -13.95 3.78
N ARG A 321 -13.37 -14.68 4.56
CA ARG A 321 -13.84 -15.37 5.75
C ARG A 321 -12.84 -15.21 6.89
N LEU A 322 -13.33 -15.33 8.12
CA LEU A 322 -12.51 -15.47 9.31
C LEU A 322 -12.46 -16.93 9.73
N VAL A 323 -11.28 -17.40 10.12
CA VAL A 323 -11.07 -18.78 10.55
C VAL A 323 -10.39 -18.83 11.90
N GLU A 324 -10.66 -19.91 12.63
CA GLU A 324 -9.97 -20.29 13.86
C GLU A 324 -8.49 -20.67 13.62
N GLU A 325 -7.78 -20.97 14.68
CA GLU A 325 -6.36 -21.34 14.62
C GLU A 325 -6.13 -22.66 13.86
N ASP A 326 -7.09 -23.58 13.90
CA ASP A 326 -7.10 -24.85 13.17
C ASP A 326 -7.55 -24.72 11.70
N GLY A 327 -7.99 -23.54 11.28
CA GLY A 327 -8.43 -23.23 9.94
C GLY A 327 -9.93 -23.43 9.69
N THR A 328 -10.71 -23.82 10.72
CA THR A 328 -12.18 -23.91 10.59
C THR A 328 -12.79 -22.50 10.52
N PRO A 329 -13.81 -22.27 9.65
CA PRO A 329 -14.53 -21.00 9.64
C PRO A 329 -15.16 -20.69 11.00
N LEU A 330 -15.08 -19.43 11.44
CA LEU A 330 -15.80 -18.95 12.63
C LEU A 330 -17.31 -19.17 12.47
N GLY A 331 -17.97 -19.70 13.49
CA GLY A 331 -19.42 -19.97 13.48
C GLY A 331 -20.25 -18.68 13.36
N ASP A 332 -19.92 -17.67 14.17
CA ASP A 332 -20.44 -16.31 14.08
C ASP A 332 -19.28 -15.31 14.06
N PRO A 333 -18.86 -14.84 12.88
CA PRO A 333 -17.75 -13.92 12.78
C PRO A 333 -18.07 -12.48 13.24
N THR A 334 -19.35 -12.18 13.53
CA THR A 334 -19.82 -10.87 13.99
C THR A 334 -20.02 -10.79 15.50
N ALA A 335 -19.80 -11.89 16.24
CA ALA A 335 -19.86 -11.88 17.68
C ALA A 335 -18.82 -10.90 18.28
N GLU A 336 -19.13 -10.26 19.40
CA GLU A 336 -18.35 -9.17 20.01
C GLU A 336 -16.86 -9.48 20.20
N ASP A 337 -16.54 -10.71 20.58
CA ASP A 337 -15.16 -11.18 20.81
C ASP A 337 -14.60 -12.06 19.68
N ALA A 338 -15.32 -12.16 18.55
CA ALA A 338 -14.91 -13.00 17.44
C ALA A 338 -13.70 -12.40 16.73
N VAL A 339 -12.53 -13.04 16.87
CA VAL A 339 -11.30 -12.68 16.18
C VAL A 339 -10.75 -13.92 15.46
N GLY A 340 -10.64 -13.84 14.14
CA GLY A 340 -10.13 -14.92 13.31
C GLY A 340 -9.07 -14.46 12.31
N GLU A 341 -8.33 -15.44 11.74
CA GLU A 341 -7.42 -15.17 10.63
C GLU A 341 -8.23 -14.89 9.36
N ILE A 342 -7.89 -13.80 8.67
CA ILE A 342 -8.48 -13.50 7.37
C ILE A 342 -7.98 -14.51 6.34
N GLN A 343 -8.92 -15.16 5.68
CA GLN A 343 -8.66 -15.87 4.43
C GLN A 343 -9.46 -15.24 3.30
N VAL A 344 -8.83 -15.12 2.13
CA VAL A 344 -9.46 -14.50 0.97
C VAL A 344 -9.37 -15.41 -0.26
N ARG A 345 -10.37 -15.28 -1.13
CA ARG A 345 -10.43 -15.96 -2.42
C ARG A 345 -11.00 -14.99 -3.45
N GLY A 346 -10.44 -14.98 -4.66
CA GLY A 346 -10.92 -14.09 -5.72
C GLY A 346 -9.99 -13.98 -6.91
N PRO A 347 -10.40 -13.25 -7.94
CA PRO A 347 -9.59 -13.02 -9.13
C PRO A 347 -8.39 -12.10 -8.89
N ASN A 348 -8.35 -11.40 -7.75
CA ASN A 348 -7.28 -10.50 -7.32
C ASN A 348 -6.03 -11.21 -6.80
N LEU A 349 -6.07 -12.54 -6.63
CA LEU A 349 -4.95 -13.29 -6.06
C LEU A 349 -3.79 -13.44 -7.03
N PHE A 350 -2.57 -13.41 -6.49
CA PHE A 350 -1.33 -13.69 -7.20
C PHE A 350 -1.30 -15.12 -7.78
N ALA A 351 -0.35 -15.40 -8.67
CA ALA A 351 -0.17 -16.75 -9.23
C ALA A 351 0.69 -17.65 -8.32
N GLY A 352 1.40 -17.08 -7.37
CA GLY A 352 2.31 -17.77 -6.46
C GLY A 352 3.61 -17.02 -6.28
N TYR A 353 4.50 -17.58 -5.46
CA TYR A 353 5.84 -17.03 -5.25
C TYR A 353 6.82 -17.59 -6.28
N LEU A 354 7.61 -16.71 -6.90
CA LEU A 354 8.65 -17.07 -7.85
C LEU A 354 9.64 -18.07 -7.22
N ASN A 355 9.93 -19.15 -7.93
CA ASN A 355 10.87 -20.21 -7.51
C ASN A 355 10.56 -20.84 -6.13
N ARG A 356 9.37 -20.61 -5.57
CA ARG A 356 8.99 -21.09 -4.23
C ARG A 356 7.64 -21.81 -4.23
N PRO A 357 7.53 -22.97 -4.89
CA PRO A 357 6.30 -23.76 -4.90
C PRO A 357 5.89 -24.23 -3.50
N ASP A 358 6.86 -24.51 -2.62
CA ASP A 358 6.67 -24.83 -1.21
C ASP A 358 5.94 -23.72 -0.43
N ALA A 359 6.45 -22.50 -0.56
CA ALA A 359 5.85 -21.33 0.08
C ALA A 359 4.48 -20.99 -0.53
N THR A 360 4.31 -21.21 -1.83
CA THR A 360 3.03 -21.02 -2.51
C THR A 360 2.00 -22.00 -1.97
N ALA A 361 2.32 -23.29 -1.91
CA ALA A 361 1.41 -24.30 -1.38
C ALA A 361 1.03 -24.03 0.09
N ALA A 362 2.01 -23.64 0.92
CA ALA A 362 1.77 -23.30 2.32
C ALA A 362 0.88 -22.06 2.52
N ALA A 363 0.85 -21.14 1.56
CA ALA A 363 0.05 -19.93 1.62
C ALA A 363 -1.45 -20.16 1.35
N PHE A 364 -1.83 -21.30 0.80
CA PHE A 364 -3.22 -21.63 0.50
C PHE A 364 -3.78 -22.70 1.43
N ALA A 365 -5.04 -22.53 1.80
CA ALA A 365 -5.88 -23.55 2.40
C ALA A 365 -6.69 -24.27 1.33
N GLU A 366 -7.35 -25.36 1.73
CA GLU A 366 -8.26 -26.12 0.87
C GLU A 366 -9.33 -25.20 0.24
N GLY A 367 -9.70 -25.48 -1.02
CA GLY A 367 -10.67 -24.68 -1.77
C GLY A 367 -10.12 -23.36 -2.31
N GLY A 368 -8.80 -23.17 -2.35
CA GLY A 368 -8.15 -22.00 -2.95
C GLY A 368 -8.19 -20.73 -2.09
N TRP A 369 -8.39 -20.87 -0.79
CA TRP A 369 -8.36 -19.79 0.16
C TRP A 369 -6.93 -19.39 0.51
N PHE A 370 -6.55 -18.14 0.24
CA PHE A 370 -5.26 -17.59 0.61
C PHE A 370 -5.24 -17.18 2.08
N ARG A 371 -4.24 -17.64 2.83
CA ARG A 371 -3.99 -17.31 4.24
C ARG A 371 -3.23 -16.00 4.31
N THR A 372 -3.88 -14.94 4.80
CA THR A 372 -3.23 -13.63 4.87
C THR A 372 -2.24 -13.52 6.01
N GLY A 373 -2.43 -14.29 7.07
CA GLY A 373 -1.71 -14.13 8.33
C GLY A 373 -2.13 -12.90 9.13
N ASP A 374 -3.17 -12.20 8.70
CA ASP A 374 -3.76 -11.05 9.41
C ASP A 374 -4.99 -11.51 10.19
N MET A 375 -5.12 -11.03 11.42
CA MET A 375 -6.26 -11.28 12.30
C MET A 375 -7.24 -10.12 12.20
N ALA A 376 -8.53 -10.41 12.19
CA ALA A 376 -9.58 -9.40 12.13
C ALA A 376 -10.83 -9.80 12.91
N ALA A 377 -11.68 -8.81 13.14
CA ALA A 377 -13.07 -8.94 13.56
C ALA A 377 -13.98 -8.32 12.51
N LEU A 378 -15.23 -8.78 12.44
CA LEU A 378 -16.28 -8.18 11.62
C LEU A 378 -17.32 -7.51 12.52
N ASP A 379 -17.82 -6.35 12.11
CA ASP A 379 -19.04 -5.83 12.74
C ASP A 379 -20.31 -6.42 12.09
N ALA A 380 -21.48 -6.09 12.64
CA ALA A 380 -22.77 -6.60 12.19
C ALA A 380 -23.09 -6.23 10.72
N ASP A 381 -22.49 -5.17 10.20
CA ASP A 381 -22.65 -4.72 8.81
C ASP A 381 -21.58 -5.26 7.87
N GLY A 382 -20.67 -6.13 8.38
CA GLY A 382 -19.61 -6.76 7.62
C GLY A 382 -18.35 -5.90 7.40
N TYR A 383 -18.21 -4.78 8.13
CA TYR A 383 -16.97 -4.01 8.09
C TYR A 383 -15.86 -4.76 8.80
N VAL A 384 -14.71 -4.78 8.16
CA VAL A 384 -13.51 -5.48 8.65
C VAL A 384 -12.69 -4.54 9.51
N ARG A 385 -12.41 -4.93 10.75
CA ARG A 385 -11.47 -4.29 11.65
C ARG A 385 -10.23 -5.16 11.78
N ILE A 386 -9.09 -4.70 11.28
CA ILE A 386 -7.82 -5.41 11.41
C ILE A 386 -7.35 -5.33 12.87
N VAL A 387 -7.14 -6.49 13.48
CA VAL A 387 -6.63 -6.63 14.86
C VAL A 387 -5.10 -6.61 14.85
N GLY A 388 -4.48 -7.21 13.84
CA GLY A 388 -3.03 -7.21 13.66
C GLY A 388 -2.52 -8.46 12.96
N ARG A 389 -1.20 -8.56 12.80
CA ARG A 389 -0.53 -9.75 12.29
C ARG A 389 -0.52 -10.87 13.33
N LYS A 390 -0.96 -12.08 12.95
CA LYS A 390 -0.94 -13.27 13.80
C LYS A 390 0.44 -13.53 14.44
N ALA A 391 1.51 -13.27 13.71
CA ALA A 391 2.87 -13.55 14.12
C ALA A 391 3.56 -12.42 14.93
N THR A 392 3.01 -11.19 14.96
CA THR A 392 3.71 -10.02 15.54
C THR A 392 2.84 -9.08 16.34
N ASP A 393 1.53 -9.03 16.06
CA ASP A 393 0.65 -8.01 16.63
C ASP A 393 -0.47 -8.61 17.46
N LEU A 394 -0.63 -9.94 17.45
CA LEU A 394 -1.56 -10.66 18.31
C LEU A 394 -0.85 -11.04 19.60
N ILE A 395 -1.29 -10.48 20.72
CA ILE A 395 -0.76 -10.73 22.06
C ILE A 395 -1.70 -11.71 22.76
N LYS A 396 -1.17 -12.86 23.18
CA LYS A 396 -1.93 -13.87 23.90
C LYS A 396 -1.72 -13.68 25.40
N SER A 397 -2.53 -12.85 26.04
CA SER A 397 -2.38 -12.46 27.45
C SER A 397 -3.59 -12.87 28.28
N GLY A 398 -3.36 -13.67 29.31
CA GLY A 398 -4.41 -14.10 30.25
C GLY A 398 -5.56 -14.86 29.57
N GLY A 399 -5.29 -15.61 28.51
CA GLY A 399 -6.29 -16.35 27.74
C GLY A 399 -7.00 -15.53 26.65
N TYR A 400 -6.76 -14.22 26.58
CA TYR A 400 -7.32 -13.34 25.56
C TYR A 400 -6.40 -13.22 24.33
N LYS A 401 -7.01 -13.07 23.15
CA LYS A 401 -6.34 -12.68 21.91
C LYS A 401 -6.48 -11.17 21.75
N ILE A 402 -5.43 -10.42 22.04
CA ILE A 402 -5.43 -8.96 22.12
C ILE A 402 -4.67 -8.37 20.92
N GLY A 403 -5.29 -7.44 20.21
CA GLY A 403 -4.64 -6.72 19.13
C GLY A 403 -3.78 -5.58 19.64
N ALA A 404 -2.52 -5.55 19.26
CA ALA A 404 -1.63 -4.44 19.61
C ALA A 404 -2.15 -3.09 19.11
N GLY A 405 -2.75 -3.06 17.89
CA GLY A 405 -3.22 -1.83 17.25
C GLY A 405 -4.32 -1.08 18.01
N GLU A 406 -5.22 -1.78 18.70
CA GLU A 406 -6.26 -1.10 19.50
C GLU A 406 -5.67 -0.40 20.73
N ILE A 407 -4.62 -1.00 21.32
CA ILE A 407 -3.92 -0.39 22.46
C ILE A 407 -3.06 0.79 21.95
N GLU A 408 -2.43 0.65 20.80
CA GLU A 408 -1.68 1.74 20.15
C GLU A 408 -2.57 2.96 19.89
N ASN A 409 -3.77 2.75 19.35
CA ASN A 409 -4.73 3.82 19.14
C ASN A 409 -5.13 4.49 20.47
N ALA A 410 -5.47 3.72 21.48
CA ALA A 410 -5.81 4.28 22.79
C ALA A 410 -4.64 5.07 23.41
N LEU A 411 -3.41 4.60 23.26
CA LEU A 411 -2.22 5.34 23.73
C LEU A 411 -2.02 6.65 22.97
N LEU A 412 -2.29 6.66 21.66
CA LEU A 412 -2.17 7.87 20.81
C LEU A 412 -3.23 8.93 21.12
N ASP A 413 -4.36 8.56 21.75
CA ASP A 413 -5.37 9.51 22.23
C ASP A 413 -4.91 10.27 23.48
N HIS A 414 -3.82 9.82 24.14
CA HIS A 414 -3.26 10.51 25.30
C HIS A 414 -2.38 11.70 24.86
N PRO A 415 -2.63 12.94 25.36
CA PRO A 415 -1.94 14.16 24.91
C PRO A 415 -0.42 14.14 25.12
N GLY A 416 0.07 13.34 26.05
CA GLY A 416 1.50 13.16 26.33
C GLY A 416 2.20 12.15 25.43
N VAL A 417 1.49 11.52 24.48
CA VAL A 417 2.04 10.50 23.56
C VAL A 417 2.09 11.03 22.13
N ARG A 418 3.28 11.00 21.54
CA ARG A 418 3.49 11.37 20.12
C ARG A 418 3.41 10.15 19.20
N GLU A 419 4.05 9.05 19.60
CA GLU A 419 4.01 7.78 18.87
C GLU A 419 3.91 6.62 19.86
N ALA A 420 3.25 5.55 19.44
CA ALA A 420 3.14 4.33 20.23
C ALA A 420 3.29 3.08 19.36
N ALA A 421 3.91 2.05 19.93
CA ALA A 421 3.90 0.70 19.42
C ALA A 421 3.69 -0.26 20.59
N VAL A 422 3.01 -1.38 20.35
CA VAL A 422 2.71 -2.37 21.40
C VAL A 422 3.17 -3.75 20.94
N THR A 423 3.80 -4.48 21.87
CA THR A 423 4.29 -5.85 21.66
C THR A 423 3.91 -6.75 22.83
N GLY A 424 3.88 -8.06 22.59
CA GLY A 424 3.86 -9.07 23.64
C GLY A 424 5.28 -9.45 24.05
N GLU A 425 5.54 -9.61 25.33
CA GLU A 425 6.74 -10.24 25.86
C GLU A 425 6.36 -11.45 26.70
N PRO A 426 7.16 -12.55 26.69
CA PRO A 426 6.87 -13.73 27.49
C PRO A 426 6.64 -13.38 28.97
N ASP A 427 5.58 -13.95 29.53
CA ASP A 427 5.19 -13.78 30.94
C ASP A 427 4.74 -15.13 31.52
N PRO A 428 5.28 -15.54 32.70
CA PRO A 428 5.00 -16.86 33.26
C PRO A 428 3.54 -17.06 33.65
N ASP A 429 2.80 -16.00 34.01
CA ASP A 429 1.41 -16.11 34.51
C ASP A 429 0.40 -15.83 33.37
N LEU A 430 0.72 -14.89 32.48
CA LEU A 430 -0.19 -14.42 31.44
C LEU A 430 0.05 -15.10 30.09
N GLY A 431 1.14 -15.84 29.93
CA GLY A 431 1.67 -16.27 28.63
C GLY A 431 2.46 -15.15 27.96
N GLU A 432 1.82 -14.03 27.69
CA GLU A 432 2.48 -12.79 27.24
C GLU A 432 1.98 -11.60 28.07
N ARG A 433 2.89 -10.69 28.42
CA ARG A 433 2.55 -9.38 28.97
C ARG A 433 2.56 -8.31 27.88
N ILE A 434 1.66 -7.36 27.98
CA ILE A 434 1.54 -6.23 27.08
C ILE A 434 2.62 -5.19 27.43
N VAL A 435 3.47 -4.87 26.46
CA VAL A 435 4.52 -3.84 26.57
C VAL A 435 4.24 -2.71 25.58
N ALA A 436 4.10 -1.48 26.11
CA ALA A 436 3.97 -0.29 25.29
C ALA A 436 5.34 0.39 25.08
N TRP A 437 5.65 0.74 23.85
CA TRP A 437 6.82 1.50 23.43
C TRP A 437 6.33 2.88 23.02
N VAL A 438 6.69 3.90 23.79
CA VAL A 438 6.10 5.23 23.67
C VAL A 438 7.17 6.26 23.33
N VAL A 439 6.87 7.09 22.35
CA VAL A 439 7.61 8.33 22.09
C VAL A 439 6.79 9.45 22.72
N PRO A 440 7.26 10.09 23.79
CA PRO A 440 6.51 11.16 24.47
C PRO A 440 6.40 12.41 23.58
N ALA A 441 5.29 13.12 23.74
CA ALA A 441 5.10 14.42 23.07
C ALA A 441 6.11 15.47 23.58
N ASP A 442 6.36 15.46 24.91
CA ASP A 442 7.43 16.22 25.54
C ASP A 442 8.44 15.26 26.20
N PRO A 443 9.64 15.12 25.64
CA PRO A 443 10.68 14.27 26.23
C PRO A 443 11.10 14.66 27.65
N ALA A 444 10.90 15.91 28.05
CA ALA A 444 11.24 16.40 29.40
C ALA A 444 10.17 16.07 30.45
N ALA A 445 8.94 15.77 30.02
CA ALA A 445 7.82 15.46 30.88
C ALA A 445 6.99 14.28 30.33
N PRO A 446 7.58 13.06 30.24
CA PRO A 446 6.86 11.90 29.75
C PRO A 446 5.72 11.53 30.70
N PRO A 447 4.54 11.10 30.20
CA PRO A 447 3.50 10.56 31.05
C PRO A 447 4.01 9.30 31.78
N THR A 448 3.55 9.04 32.99
CA THR A 448 3.96 7.87 33.76
C THR A 448 3.34 6.59 33.21
N GLU A 449 3.95 5.44 33.54
CA GLU A 449 3.37 4.13 33.19
C GLU A 449 1.95 3.95 33.72
N ALA A 450 1.69 4.42 34.95
CA ALA A 450 0.38 4.32 35.58
C ALA A 450 -0.67 5.16 34.84
N GLU A 451 -0.34 6.41 34.48
CA GLU A 451 -1.23 7.28 33.71
C GLU A 451 -1.61 6.66 32.37
N LEU A 452 -0.64 6.09 31.65
CA LEU A 452 -0.90 5.43 30.36
C LEU A 452 -1.72 4.14 30.53
N ALA A 453 -1.42 3.33 31.55
CA ALA A 453 -2.18 2.11 31.85
C ALA A 453 -3.63 2.43 32.22
N ASP A 454 -3.84 3.44 33.07
CA ASP A 454 -5.18 3.89 33.48
C ASP A 454 -5.94 4.52 32.31
N HIS A 455 -5.28 5.29 31.46
CA HIS A 455 -5.87 5.86 30.25
C HIS A 455 -6.38 4.75 29.31
N VAL A 456 -5.54 3.73 29.04
CA VAL A 456 -5.96 2.59 28.21
C VAL A 456 -7.11 1.82 28.87
N ALA A 457 -7.06 1.61 30.19
CA ALA A 457 -8.11 0.91 30.92
C ALA A 457 -9.44 1.66 30.97
N ALA A 458 -9.42 2.98 30.84
CA ALA A 458 -10.61 3.81 30.74
C ALA A 458 -11.28 3.76 29.35
N LEU A 459 -10.50 3.54 28.31
CA LEU A 459 -10.99 3.48 26.93
C LEU A 459 -11.28 2.04 26.45
N LEU A 460 -10.53 1.07 26.96
CA LEU A 460 -10.62 -0.33 26.58
C LEU A 460 -10.90 -1.22 27.80
N ALA A 461 -11.11 -2.53 27.54
CA ALA A 461 -11.27 -3.49 28.61
C ALA A 461 -9.98 -3.57 29.49
N PRO A 462 -10.09 -3.71 30.83
CA PRO A 462 -8.94 -3.63 31.75
C PRO A 462 -7.81 -4.64 31.49
N HIS A 463 -8.10 -5.77 30.85
CA HIS A 463 -7.09 -6.77 30.50
C HIS A 463 -6.17 -6.31 29.35
N LYS A 464 -6.54 -5.27 28.59
CA LYS A 464 -5.77 -4.69 27.48
C LYS A 464 -4.75 -3.63 27.93
N ARG A 465 -4.75 -3.24 29.21
CA ARG A 465 -3.80 -2.24 29.72
C ARG A 465 -2.35 -2.71 29.61
N PRO A 466 -1.40 -1.85 29.21
CA PRO A 466 0.02 -2.16 29.25
C PRO A 466 0.47 -2.53 30.67
N ARG A 467 1.34 -3.53 30.77
CA ARG A 467 1.99 -3.94 32.04
C ARG A 467 3.36 -3.33 32.21
N THR A 468 3.93 -2.83 31.12
CA THR A 468 5.23 -2.16 31.08
C THR A 468 5.17 -1.08 30.02
N VAL A 469 5.74 0.08 30.31
CA VAL A 469 5.94 1.17 29.33
C VAL A 469 7.43 1.43 29.16
N ARG A 470 7.89 1.52 27.91
CA ARG A 470 9.26 1.86 27.57
C ARG A 470 9.28 3.10 26.70
N TYR A 471 10.10 4.07 27.04
CA TYR A 471 10.19 5.33 26.33
C TYR A 471 11.34 5.30 25.33
N LEU A 472 11.09 5.84 24.14
CA LEU A 472 12.04 5.94 23.02
C LEU A 472 12.06 7.37 22.47
N GLU A 473 13.15 7.75 21.85
CA GLU A 473 13.24 9.01 21.09
C GLU A 473 12.49 8.92 19.76
N ALA A 474 12.51 7.76 19.12
CA ALA A 474 11.79 7.46 17.88
C ALA A 474 11.52 5.96 17.75
N LEU A 475 10.42 5.59 17.07
CA LEU A 475 10.14 4.20 16.72
C LEU A 475 10.92 3.78 15.46
N PRO A 476 11.48 2.55 15.43
CA PRO A 476 12.18 2.04 14.25
C PRO A 476 11.18 1.84 13.10
N ARG A 477 11.52 2.34 11.91
CA ARG A 477 10.67 2.26 10.72
C ARG A 477 11.45 1.74 9.52
N ASN A 478 10.74 1.03 8.64
CA ASN A 478 11.26 0.68 7.32
C ASN A 478 11.08 1.85 6.35
N ASP A 479 11.58 1.69 5.10
CA ASP A 479 11.49 2.71 4.02
C ASP A 479 10.05 3.10 3.66
N MET A 480 9.07 2.27 4.02
CA MET A 480 7.64 2.52 3.84
C MET A 480 7.03 3.32 5.00
N GLY A 481 7.80 3.68 6.01
CA GLY A 481 7.32 4.31 7.23
C GLY A 481 6.62 3.35 8.20
N LYS A 482 6.60 2.04 7.93
CA LYS A 482 5.99 1.04 8.82
C LYS A 482 6.91 0.75 10.01
N ILE A 483 6.35 0.74 11.22
CA ILE A 483 7.07 0.42 12.46
C ILE A 483 7.58 -1.03 12.40
N MET A 484 8.87 -1.19 12.69
CA MET A 484 9.55 -2.50 12.75
C MET A 484 9.52 -3.06 14.17
N LYS A 485 8.37 -3.58 14.61
CA LYS A 485 8.16 -4.07 15.98
C LYS A 485 9.17 -5.14 16.42
N ARG A 486 9.71 -5.94 15.49
CA ARG A 486 10.76 -6.93 15.81
C ARG A 486 12.08 -6.33 16.25
N SER A 487 12.32 -5.06 15.94
CA SER A 487 13.50 -4.33 16.40
C SER A 487 13.29 -3.66 17.75
N LEU A 488 12.09 -3.80 18.35
CA LEU A 488 11.78 -3.32 19.68
C LEU A 488 12.13 -4.41 20.70
N GLY A 489 12.96 -4.10 21.68
CA GLY A 489 13.37 -5.04 22.72
C GLY A 489 14.53 -5.97 22.36
N ALA A 490 15.19 -5.76 21.21
CA ALA A 490 16.38 -6.49 20.80
C ALA A 490 17.66 -5.88 21.41
#